data_1956cf7986def0deb7e51c271a1e82b1
#
_entry.id   1956cf7986def0deb7e51c271a1e82b1
#
_cell.length_a   1.000
_cell.length_b   1.000
_cell.length_c   1.000
_cell.angle_alpha   90.00
_cell.angle_beta   90.00
_cell.angle_gamma   90.00
#
_symmetry.space_group_name_H-M   'P 1'
#
loop_
_entity.id
_entity.type
_entity.pdbx_description
1 polymer ?
#
loop_
_entity_poly.entity_id
_entity_poly.type
_entity_poly.pdbx_seq_one_letter_code
_entity_poly.pdbx_strand_id
1 'polypeptide(L)'
;IKFFLLILLSFNISVKANSNDEIQSLLKEGKKLIFIRHAIAPGGGDPLDFDILKCETQRNLSIEGIEQSKNIGKFFSENNIKIDKVLSSEWCRCKQTAQHAFDKYETKSFLNSFFSAKFASNKNKQIYDLKKYINEWNGDNNLVLVTHYVTIQEVLNITPSSGEIIISDKNFNVLARQNF
;
A
#
# COMPACT_ATOMS: atom_id res chain seq x y z
N ILE A 1 22.15 -47.06 21.68
CA ILE A 1 21.74 -45.61 21.56
C ILE A 1 21.34 -45.39 20.12
N LYS A 2 20.01 -45.24 19.83
CA LYS A 2 19.48 -44.95 18.51
C LYS A 2 19.39 -43.44 18.38
N PHE A 3 20.20 -42.84 17.49
CA PHE A 3 20.06 -41.41 17.09
C PHE A 3 18.87 -41.24 16.13
N PHE A 4 17.86 -40.52 16.55
CA PHE A 4 16.75 -40.08 15.70
C PHE A 4 17.17 -38.78 15.01
N LEU A 5 17.45 -38.84 13.70
CA LEU A 5 17.76 -37.69 12.87
C LEU A 5 16.44 -36.97 12.51
N LEU A 6 16.18 -35.84 13.17
CA LEU A 6 15.02 -34.99 12.85
C LEU A 6 15.32 -34.15 11.59
N ILE A 7 14.76 -34.55 10.44
CA ILE A 7 14.87 -33.79 9.20
C ILE A 7 13.82 -32.67 9.27
N LEU A 8 14.29 -31.43 9.52
CA LEU A 8 13.48 -30.22 9.39
C LEU A 8 13.29 -29.92 7.90
N LEU A 9 12.13 -30.26 7.36
CA LEU A 9 11.69 -29.81 6.04
C LEU A 9 11.29 -28.32 6.12
N SER A 10 12.20 -27.44 5.72
CA SER A 10 11.90 -26.03 5.51
C SER A 10 11.05 -25.89 4.23
N PHE A 11 9.76 -25.64 4.38
CA PHE A 11 8.90 -25.23 3.25
C PHE A 11 9.26 -23.80 2.84
N ASN A 12 10.05 -23.66 1.80
CA ASN A 12 10.22 -22.38 1.11
C ASN A 12 8.94 -22.10 0.31
N ILE A 13 8.04 -21.27 0.84
CA ILE A 13 6.91 -20.72 0.07
C ILE A 13 7.51 -19.67 -0.87
N SER A 14 7.83 -20.09 -2.09
CA SER A 14 8.18 -19.18 -3.17
C SER A 14 6.89 -18.51 -3.65
N VAL A 15 6.68 -17.24 -3.31
CA VAL A 15 5.62 -16.44 -3.94
C VAL A 15 6.00 -16.24 -5.40
N LYS A 16 5.35 -17.00 -6.28
CA LYS A 16 5.52 -16.88 -7.72
C LYS A 16 5.03 -15.49 -8.16
N ALA A 17 5.83 -14.77 -8.96
CA ALA A 17 5.36 -13.53 -9.57
C ALA A 17 4.19 -13.88 -10.50
N ASN A 18 3.03 -13.29 -10.24
CA ASN A 18 1.84 -13.48 -11.08
C ASN A 18 2.04 -12.79 -12.43
N SER A 19 1.50 -13.37 -13.50
CA SER A 19 1.44 -12.68 -14.79
C SER A 19 0.51 -11.46 -14.72
N ASN A 20 0.70 -10.47 -15.61
CA ASN A 20 -0.19 -9.30 -15.66
C ASN A 20 -1.67 -9.70 -15.84
N ASP A 21 -1.94 -10.74 -16.63
CA ASP A 21 -3.30 -11.23 -16.87
C ASP A 21 -3.94 -11.83 -15.62
N GLU A 22 -3.16 -12.57 -14.81
CA GLU A 22 -3.62 -13.10 -13.52
C GLU A 22 -3.97 -11.98 -12.54
N ILE A 23 -3.14 -10.92 -12.47
CA ILE A 23 -3.38 -9.75 -11.61
C ILE A 23 -4.64 -9.01 -12.06
N GLN A 24 -4.81 -8.79 -13.36
CA GLN A 24 -6.01 -8.15 -13.91
C GLN A 24 -7.26 -8.95 -13.62
N SER A 25 -7.23 -10.27 -13.82
CA SER A 25 -8.34 -11.17 -13.51
C SER A 25 -8.72 -11.06 -12.04
N LEU A 26 -7.75 -11.16 -11.15
CA LEU A 26 -7.92 -11.05 -9.70
C LEU A 26 -8.58 -9.72 -9.29
N LEU A 27 -8.15 -8.60 -9.88
CA LEU A 27 -8.70 -7.27 -9.59
C LEU A 27 -10.09 -7.05 -10.18
N LYS A 28 -10.43 -7.70 -11.31
CA LYS A 28 -11.77 -7.66 -11.91
C LYS A 28 -12.83 -8.41 -11.09
N GLU A 29 -12.43 -9.37 -10.27
CA GLU A 29 -13.33 -10.03 -9.32
C GLU A 29 -13.88 -9.08 -8.26
N GLY A 30 -13.17 -7.97 -7.97
CA GLY A 30 -13.51 -7.03 -6.90
C GLY A 30 -13.22 -7.56 -5.49
N LYS A 31 -13.67 -6.82 -4.48
CA LYS A 31 -13.55 -7.15 -3.04
C LYS A 31 -12.11 -7.36 -2.56
N LYS A 32 -11.14 -6.76 -3.26
CA LYS A 32 -9.72 -6.82 -2.88
C LYS A 32 -9.30 -5.53 -2.17
N LEU A 33 -8.34 -5.67 -1.27
CA LEU A 33 -7.60 -4.56 -0.70
C LEU A 33 -6.36 -4.33 -1.58
N ILE A 34 -6.17 -3.09 -2.01
CA ILE A 34 -5.06 -2.70 -2.88
C ILE A 34 -4.22 -1.69 -2.12
N PHE A 35 -3.17 -2.17 -1.46
CA PHE A 35 -2.21 -1.31 -0.78
C PHE A 35 -1.20 -0.79 -1.79
N ILE A 36 -1.01 0.52 -1.82
CA ILE A 36 -0.02 1.19 -2.68
C ILE A 36 0.93 1.96 -1.77
N ARG A 37 2.22 1.60 -1.79
CA ARG A 37 3.22 2.50 -1.23
C ARG A 37 3.28 3.75 -2.11
N HIS A 38 3.26 4.95 -1.51
CA HIS A 38 3.43 6.18 -2.28
C HIS A 38 4.55 6.05 -3.32
N ALA A 39 4.38 6.70 -4.47
CA ALA A 39 5.34 6.69 -5.57
C ALA A 39 6.70 7.32 -5.17
N ILE A 40 7.64 7.33 -6.09
CA ILE A 40 9.02 7.77 -5.85
C ILE A 40 9.04 9.19 -5.29
N ALA A 41 9.53 9.30 -4.05
CA ALA A 41 9.76 10.54 -3.32
C ALA A 41 11.18 10.49 -2.76
N PRO A 42 12.17 11.17 -3.38
CA PRO A 42 13.58 11.07 -3.01
C PRO A 42 13.86 11.48 -1.56
N GLY A 43 14.90 10.91 -0.98
CA GLY A 43 15.36 11.21 0.38
C GLY A 43 14.91 10.19 1.43
N GLY A 44 15.43 10.34 2.66
CA GLY A 44 15.17 9.48 3.80
C GLY A 44 14.49 10.26 4.94
N GLY A 45 13.22 9.95 5.20
CA GLY A 45 12.44 10.66 6.21
C GLY A 45 11.88 12.00 5.72
N ASP A 46 11.21 12.73 6.61
CA ASP A 46 10.71 14.08 6.35
C ASP A 46 11.65 15.11 7.04
N PRO A 47 11.70 16.38 6.57
CA PRO A 47 12.47 17.45 7.20
C PRO A 47 12.11 17.68 8.68
N LEU A 48 13.00 18.35 9.44
CA LEU A 48 12.80 18.61 10.87
C LEU A 48 11.62 19.54 11.15
N ASP A 49 11.35 20.46 10.22
CA ASP A 49 10.25 21.42 10.25
C ASP A 49 8.94 20.87 9.68
N PHE A 50 8.83 19.54 9.54
CA PHE A 50 7.67 18.86 9.01
C PHE A 50 6.36 19.34 9.63
N ASP A 51 5.46 19.81 8.76
CA ASP A 51 4.07 20.14 9.04
C ASP A 51 3.16 19.38 8.06
N ILE A 52 2.22 18.59 8.58
CA ILE A 52 1.32 17.76 7.77
C ILE A 52 0.40 18.58 6.85
N LEU A 53 0.15 19.84 7.22
CA LEU A 53 -0.71 20.76 6.45
C LEU A 53 0.04 21.50 5.34
N LYS A 54 1.39 21.45 5.34
CA LYS A 54 2.26 22.22 4.43
C LYS A 54 3.14 21.30 3.60
N CYS A 55 2.80 21.14 2.33
CA CYS A 55 3.56 20.25 1.45
C CYS A 55 5.00 20.71 1.20
N GLU A 56 5.28 22.00 1.28
CA GLU A 56 6.62 22.56 1.16
C GLU A 56 7.59 22.14 2.29
N THR A 57 7.05 21.73 3.42
CA THR A 57 7.84 21.19 4.55
C THR A 57 7.96 19.67 4.51
N GLN A 58 7.50 19.03 3.45
CA GLN A 58 7.46 17.58 3.33
C GLN A 58 8.33 17.09 2.17
N ARG A 59 8.72 15.83 2.25
CA ARG A 59 9.26 15.12 1.11
C ARG A 59 8.13 14.79 0.12
N ASN A 60 8.22 15.35 -1.08
CA ASN A 60 7.22 15.22 -2.14
C ASN A 60 7.67 14.25 -3.24
N LEU A 61 6.78 13.91 -4.17
CA LEU A 61 7.11 13.09 -5.34
C LEU A 61 8.13 13.79 -6.23
N SER A 62 9.03 13.03 -6.83
CA SER A 62 9.83 13.47 -7.97
C SER A 62 8.99 13.46 -9.26
N ILE A 63 9.57 13.95 -10.36
CA ILE A 63 8.95 13.86 -11.69
C ILE A 63 8.70 12.39 -12.05
N GLU A 64 9.67 11.50 -11.78
CA GLU A 64 9.53 10.05 -11.98
C GLU A 64 8.41 9.46 -11.11
N GLY A 65 8.25 9.95 -9.88
CA GLY A 65 7.16 9.54 -9.00
C GLY A 65 5.79 9.97 -9.49
N ILE A 66 5.70 11.14 -10.11
CA ILE A 66 4.47 11.61 -10.77
C ILE A 66 4.13 10.70 -11.95
N GLU A 67 5.09 10.40 -12.82
CA GLU A 67 4.88 9.50 -13.97
C GLU A 67 4.55 8.07 -13.52
N GLN A 68 5.22 7.56 -12.47
CA GLN A 68 4.90 6.27 -11.86
C GLN A 68 3.44 6.25 -11.37
N SER A 69 2.98 7.31 -10.73
CA SER A 69 1.59 7.44 -10.27
C SER A 69 0.59 7.41 -11.43
N LYS A 70 0.88 8.11 -12.53
CA LYS A 70 0.06 8.09 -13.75
C LYS A 70 0.01 6.69 -14.37
N ASN A 71 1.14 5.98 -14.42
CA ASN A 71 1.20 4.61 -14.93
C ASN A 71 0.35 3.65 -14.09
N ILE A 72 0.35 3.82 -12.77
CA ILE A 72 -0.57 3.08 -11.89
C ILE A 72 -2.02 3.37 -12.32
N GLY A 73 -2.42 4.62 -12.43
CA GLY A 73 -3.79 4.99 -12.84
C GLY A 73 -4.18 4.45 -14.21
N LYS A 74 -3.25 4.51 -15.17
CA LYS A 74 -3.41 3.97 -16.51
C LYS A 74 -3.68 2.46 -16.48
N PHE A 75 -2.95 1.70 -15.66
CA PHE A 75 -3.18 0.27 -15.48
C PHE A 75 -4.62 -0.03 -15.03
N PHE A 76 -5.16 0.71 -14.06
CA PHE A 76 -6.54 0.53 -13.61
C PHE A 76 -7.56 0.89 -14.68
N SER A 77 -7.39 2.03 -15.35
CA SER A 77 -8.34 2.52 -16.36
C SER A 77 -8.37 1.67 -17.62
N GLU A 78 -7.21 1.31 -18.17
CA GLU A 78 -7.12 0.49 -19.40
C GLU A 78 -7.63 -0.93 -19.21
N ASN A 79 -7.53 -1.46 -17.98
CA ASN A 79 -8.03 -2.80 -17.67
C ASN A 79 -9.45 -2.83 -17.10
N ASN A 80 -10.13 -1.66 -17.03
CA ASN A 80 -11.49 -1.54 -16.51
C ASN A 80 -11.64 -2.09 -15.07
N ILE A 81 -10.61 -1.91 -14.23
CA ILE A 81 -10.63 -2.36 -12.83
C ILE A 81 -11.49 -1.41 -12.01
N LYS A 82 -12.54 -1.96 -11.39
CA LYS A 82 -13.49 -1.18 -10.60
C LYS A 82 -12.98 -0.92 -9.19
N ILE A 83 -13.17 0.31 -8.71
CA ILE A 83 -12.76 0.78 -7.39
C ILE A 83 -13.98 1.41 -6.71
N ASP A 84 -14.24 1.04 -5.46
CA ASP A 84 -15.28 1.67 -4.64
C ASP A 84 -14.78 2.97 -4.03
N LYS A 85 -13.57 2.92 -3.46
CA LYS A 85 -12.95 4.07 -2.80
C LYS A 85 -11.44 4.05 -2.96
N VAL A 86 -10.86 5.24 -3.02
CA VAL A 86 -9.42 5.47 -2.86
C VAL A 86 -9.21 6.22 -1.55
N LEU A 87 -8.50 5.62 -0.63
CA LEU A 87 -8.08 6.23 0.63
C LEU A 87 -6.60 6.54 0.58
N SER A 88 -6.20 7.68 1.15
CA SER A 88 -4.82 8.12 1.18
C SER A 88 -4.40 8.52 2.60
N SER A 89 -3.14 8.30 2.94
CA SER A 89 -2.49 9.01 4.02
C SER A 89 -2.58 10.53 3.81
N GLU A 90 -2.55 11.28 4.91
CA GLU A 90 -2.54 12.75 4.88
C GLU A 90 -1.20 13.35 4.42
N TRP A 91 -0.12 12.57 4.31
CA TRP A 91 1.17 13.00 3.77
C TRP A 91 1.07 13.39 2.29
N CYS A 92 1.72 14.49 1.91
CA CYS A 92 1.60 15.04 0.56
C CYS A 92 2.03 14.05 -0.52
N ARG A 93 3.10 13.27 -0.34
CA ARG A 93 3.50 12.23 -1.31
C ARG A 93 2.45 11.14 -1.53
N CYS A 94 1.65 10.79 -0.50
CA CYS A 94 0.54 9.86 -0.66
C CYS A 94 -0.64 10.52 -1.37
N LYS A 95 -1.00 11.75 -0.99
CA LYS A 95 -2.04 12.54 -1.66
C LYS A 95 -1.70 12.75 -3.14
N GLN A 96 -0.46 13.12 -3.45
CA GLN A 96 0.02 13.28 -4.82
C GLN A 96 -0.07 11.97 -5.61
N THR A 97 0.36 10.83 -5.01
CA THR A 97 0.21 9.52 -5.66
C THR A 97 -1.25 9.21 -5.97
N ALA A 98 -2.15 9.38 -4.98
CA ALA A 98 -3.58 9.15 -5.16
C ALA A 98 -4.20 10.10 -6.22
N GLN A 99 -3.82 11.39 -6.19
CA GLN A 99 -4.31 12.40 -7.13
C GLN A 99 -3.90 12.08 -8.57
N HIS A 100 -2.63 11.74 -8.81
CA HIS A 100 -2.15 11.46 -10.17
C HIS A 100 -2.63 10.10 -10.71
N ALA A 101 -2.90 9.13 -9.83
CA ALA A 101 -3.38 7.82 -10.25
C ALA A 101 -4.91 7.75 -10.40
N PHE A 102 -5.67 8.41 -9.52
CA PHE A 102 -7.12 8.15 -9.39
C PHE A 102 -8.00 9.42 -9.40
N ASP A 103 -7.39 10.60 -9.41
CA ASP A 103 -8.06 11.92 -9.36
C ASP A 103 -8.84 12.17 -8.05
N LYS A 104 -9.68 11.25 -7.61
CA LYS A 104 -10.51 11.37 -6.39
C LYS A 104 -10.04 10.44 -5.30
N TYR A 105 -9.88 10.99 -4.08
CA TYR A 105 -9.50 10.22 -2.89
C TYR A 105 -10.02 10.89 -1.61
N GLU A 106 -10.07 10.11 -0.52
CA GLU A 106 -10.32 10.59 0.83
C GLU A 106 -9.06 10.38 1.69
N THR A 107 -8.69 11.36 2.52
CA THR A 107 -7.59 11.18 3.48
C THR A 107 -8.06 10.48 4.74
N LYS A 108 -7.20 9.62 5.28
CA LYS A 108 -7.43 8.90 6.54
C LYS A 108 -6.15 8.87 7.36
N SER A 109 -6.21 9.35 8.59
CA SER A 109 -5.05 9.41 9.50
C SER A 109 -4.50 8.02 9.86
N PHE A 110 -5.32 6.97 9.82
CA PHE A 110 -4.86 5.60 10.05
C PHE A 110 -3.95 5.05 8.93
N LEU A 111 -3.81 5.75 7.81
CA LEU A 111 -2.84 5.45 6.74
C LEU A 111 -1.54 6.26 6.86
N ASN A 112 -1.41 7.10 7.88
CA ASN A 112 -0.25 7.95 8.09
C ASN A 112 1.00 7.15 8.46
N SER A 113 2.18 7.77 8.25
CA SER A 113 3.46 7.16 8.61
C SER A 113 3.68 7.23 10.12
N PHE A 114 4.14 6.13 10.69
CA PHE A 114 4.67 6.06 12.05
C PHE A 114 6.18 5.72 12.08
N PHE A 115 6.87 5.96 10.96
CA PHE A 115 8.31 5.67 10.82
C PHE A 115 9.18 6.51 11.75
N SER A 116 8.93 7.81 11.81
CA SER A 116 9.67 8.72 12.66
C SER A 116 9.34 8.51 14.15
N ALA A 117 10.33 8.64 15.03
CA ALA A 117 10.14 8.56 16.47
C ALA A 117 9.02 9.49 16.98
N LYS A 118 8.84 10.66 16.36
CA LYS A 118 7.75 11.62 16.64
C LYS A 118 6.36 11.00 16.49
N PHE A 119 6.19 10.04 15.60
CA PHE A 119 4.89 9.43 15.26
C PHE A 119 4.78 7.96 15.67
N ALA A 120 5.84 7.35 16.18
CA ALA A 120 5.90 5.93 16.51
C ALA A 120 4.81 5.50 17.51
N SER A 121 4.43 6.36 18.45
CA SER A 121 3.38 6.09 19.43
C SER A 121 1.98 5.93 18.80
N ASN A 122 1.76 6.43 17.59
CA ASN A 122 0.49 6.34 16.89
C ASN A 122 0.24 4.95 16.28
N LYS A 123 1.29 4.13 16.11
CA LYS A 123 1.25 2.84 15.39
C LYS A 123 0.05 1.98 15.79
N ASN A 124 -0.07 1.65 17.08
CA ASN A 124 -1.09 0.70 17.55
C ASN A 124 -2.51 1.19 17.25
N LYS A 125 -2.77 2.48 17.49
CA LYS A 125 -4.07 3.08 17.20
C LYS A 125 -4.36 3.10 15.69
N GLN A 126 -3.39 3.50 14.88
CA GLN A 126 -3.56 3.56 13.42
C GLN A 126 -3.84 2.17 12.82
N ILE A 127 -3.11 1.14 13.24
CA ILE A 127 -3.33 -0.23 12.76
C ILE A 127 -4.69 -0.77 13.23
N TYR A 128 -5.10 -0.49 14.46
CA TYR A 128 -6.44 -0.84 14.95
C TYR A 128 -7.53 -0.17 14.11
N ASP A 129 -7.46 1.15 13.89
CA ASP A 129 -8.44 1.91 13.12
C ASP A 129 -8.50 1.44 11.65
N LEU A 130 -7.34 1.15 11.04
CA LEU A 130 -7.26 0.60 9.69
C LEU A 130 -7.99 -0.76 9.59
N LYS A 131 -7.68 -1.69 10.51
CA LYS A 131 -8.31 -3.02 10.54
C LYS A 131 -9.81 -2.91 10.79
N LYS A 132 -10.23 -2.04 11.69
CA LYS A 132 -11.64 -1.76 11.95
C LYS A 132 -12.34 -1.25 10.69
N TYR A 133 -11.78 -0.25 10.00
CA TYR A 133 -12.33 0.28 8.76
C TYR A 133 -12.49 -0.81 7.70
N ILE A 134 -11.47 -1.63 7.48
CA ILE A 134 -11.49 -2.72 6.51
C ILE A 134 -12.56 -3.77 6.87
N ASN A 135 -12.71 -4.10 8.14
CA ASN A 135 -13.72 -5.05 8.59
C ASN A 135 -15.15 -4.55 8.32
N GLU A 136 -15.39 -3.25 8.52
CA GLU A 136 -16.68 -2.59 8.28
C GLU A 136 -16.94 -2.32 6.79
N TRP A 137 -15.90 -2.26 5.95
CA TRP A 137 -16.06 -2.05 4.51
C TRP A 137 -16.73 -3.26 3.85
N ASN A 138 -17.81 -3.01 3.12
CA ASN A 138 -18.66 -4.01 2.46
C ASN A 138 -18.87 -3.73 0.96
N GLY A 139 -17.94 -3.03 0.31
CA GLY A 139 -18.02 -2.73 -1.12
C GLY A 139 -17.90 -3.98 -2.00
N ASP A 140 -18.42 -3.90 -3.20
CA ASP A 140 -18.38 -4.99 -4.20
C ASP A 140 -17.15 -4.92 -5.10
N ASN A 141 -16.58 -3.72 -5.29
CA ASN A 141 -15.35 -3.54 -6.07
C ASN A 141 -14.11 -3.57 -5.17
N ASN A 142 -13.06 -2.86 -5.54
CA ASN A 142 -11.80 -2.85 -4.80
C ASN A 142 -11.67 -1.61 -3.90
N LEU A 143 -10.96 -1.75 -2.80
CA LEU A 143 -10.58 -0.66 -1.91
C LEU A 143 -9.09 -0.34 -2.09
N VAL A 144 -8.77 0.87 -2.55
CA VAL A 144 -7.39 1.34 -2.71
C VAL A 144 -6.94 2.10 -1.46
N LEU A 145 -5.74 1.80 -0.98
CA LEU A 145 -5.13 2.30 0.25
C LEU A 145 -3.72 2.82 -0.05
N VAL A 146 -3.59 4.13 -0.35
CA VAL A 146 -2.28 4.76 -0.62
C VAL A 146 -1.63 5.16 0.70
N THR A 147 -0.50 4.54 1.02
CA THR A 147 0.11 4.66 2.34
C THR A 147 1.65 4.56 2.28
N HIS A 148 2.28 4.20 3.38
CA HIS A 148 3.72 4.11 3.59
C HIS A 148 4.17 2.65 3.76
N TYR A 149 5.45 2.37 3.48
CA TYR A 149 5.99 1.03 3.62
C TYR A 149 5.81 0.47 5.05
N VAL A 150 5.93 1.30 6.07
CA VAL A 150 5.78 0.86 7.47
C VAL A 150 4.38 0.34 7.78
N THR A 151 3.34 0.95 7.20
CA THR A 151 1.96 0.51 7.37
C THR A 151 1.73 -0.82 6.63
N ILE A 152 2.22 -0.93 5.40
CA ILE A 152 2.10 -2.15 4.59
C ILE A 152 2.86 -3.29 5.25
N GLN A 153 4.09 -3.05 5.72
CA GLN A 153 4.87 -4.06 6.42
C GLN A 153 4.20 -4.53 7.71
N GLU A 154 3.58 -3.62 8.45
CA GLU A 154 2.91 -4.00 9.70
C GLU A 154 1.69 -4.89 9.49
N VAL A 155 0.91 -4.66 8.43
CA VAL A 155 -0.34 -5.42 8.20
C VAL A 155 -0.16 -6.63 7.28
N LEU A 156 0.78 -6.60 6.35
CA LEU A 156 0.99 -7.65 5.34
C LEU A 156 2.32 -8.39 5.48
N ASN A 157 3.19 -7.96 6.39
CA ASN A 157 4.56 -8.48 6.55
C ASN A 157 5.39 -8.43 5.25
N ILE A 158 5.17 -7.38 4.44
CA ILE A 158 5.87 -7.12 3.19
C ILE A 158 6.44 -5.71 3.18
N THR A 159 7.71 -5.56 2.78
CA THR A 159 8.34 -4.27 2.49
C THR A 159 8.21 -3.98 0.99
N PRO A 160 7.29 -3.09 0.58
CA PRO A 160 7.10 -2.78 -0.83
C PRO A 160 8.11 -1.76 -1.34
N SER A 161 8.39 -1.78 -2.65
CA SER A 161 9.07 -0.71 -3.38
C SER A 161 8.16 0.53 -3.52
N SER A 162 8.72 1.71 -3.87
CA SER A 162 7.90 2.90 -4.18
C SER A 162 6.98 2.63 -5.37
N GLY A 163 5.71 3.00 -5.26
CA GLY A 163 4.70 2.77 -6.29
C GLY A 163 4.24 1.31 -6.42
N GLU A 164 4.80 0.40 -5.64
CA GLU A 164 4.38 -1.00 -5.70
C GLU A 164 2.97 -1.18 -5.15
N ILE A 165 2.19 -1.99 -5.86
CA ILE A 165 0.85 -2.43 -5.47
C ILE A 165 0.95 -3.81 -4.83
N ILE A 166 0.37 -3.96 -3.63
CA ILE A 166 0.17 -5.23 -2.96
C ILE A 166 -1.32 -5.51 -2.88
N ILE A 167 -1.76 -6.60 -3.45
CA ILE A 167 -3.16 -7.03 -3.47
C ILE A 167 -3.36 -8.08 -2.39
N SER A 168 -4.36 -7.87 -1.53
CA SER A 168 -4.73 -8.83 -0.50
C SER A 168 -6.25 -9.03 -0.41
N ASP A 169 -6.66 -10.09 0.25
CA ASP A 169 -8.02 -10.26 0.73
C ASP A 169 -8.28 -9.45 2.01
N LYS A 170 -9.50 -9.48 2.54
CA LYS A 170 -9.89 -8.81 3.79
C LYS A 170 -9.24 -9.41 5.05
N ASN A 171 -8.69 -10.62 4.96
CA ASN A 171 -7.96 -11.28 6.03
C ASN A 171 -6.45 -10.97 5.99
N PHE A 172 -6.04 -10.04 5.10
CA PHE A 172 -4.65 -9.64 4.86
C PHE A 172 -3.76 -10.75 4.27
N ASN A 173 -4.34 -11.79 3.67
CA ASN A 173 -3.57 -12.74 2.88
C ASN A 173 -3.15 -12.08 1.57
N VAL A 174 -1.86 -12.04 1.31
CA VAL A 174 -1.31 -11.46 0.07
C VAL A 174 -1.58 -12.39 -1.09
N LEU A 175 -2.22 -11.86 -2.14
CA LEU A 175 -2.63 -12.59 -3.33
C LEU A 175 -1.72 -12.31 -4.52
N ALA A 176 -1.28 -11.06 -4.69
CA ALA A 176 -0.38 -10.67 -5.77
C ALA A 176 0.39 -9.38 -5.45
N ARG A 177 1.43 -9.10 -6.26
CA ARG A 177 2.25 -7.88 -6.20
C ARG A 177 2.52 -7.38 -7.62
N GLN A 178 2.54 -6.04 -7.81
CA GLN A 178 2.81 -5.39 -9.09
C GLN A 178 3.68 -4.16 -8.91
N ASN A 179 4.77 -4.09 -9.65
CA ASN A 179 5.63 -2.90 -9.76
C ASN A 179 5.27 -2.06 -11.01
N PHE A 180 5.55 -0.74 -10.94
CA PHE A 180 5.34 0.23 -12.02
C PHE A 180 6.56 1.10 -12.23
#